data_d3af15a5513c04fdd90f472bd87a610f
#
_entry.id   d3af15a5513c04fdd90f472bd87a610f
#
_cell.length_a   1.000
_cell.length_b   1.000
_cell.length_c   1.000
_cell.angle_alpha   90.00
_cell.angle_beta   90.00
_cell.angle_gamma   90.00
#
_symmetry.space_group_name_H-M   'P 1'
#
loop_
_entity.id
_entity.type
_entity.pdbx_description
1 polymer ?
#
loop_
_entity_poly.entity_id
_entity_poly.type
_entity_poly.pdbx_seq_one_letter_code
_entity_poly.pdbx_strand_id
1 'polypeptide(L)'
;CGSADVLEALGVNIDPGPAVVEKCLRDIGIAFLFAPAFHPAMKHAMPVRRELGVRTVFNLLGPLTNPAGATAQVIGVFSAAMAETIARVLVRLGTRYSLVVHGSGHDEIVLSGTTDCVEIMDGRVRKRKLAPADFGFKRHAPGLLAGGDKEDNAEILRRVLSGAPTSKPSRRPAGWRKPPSTAERPGEN
;
A
#
# COMPACT_ATOMS: atom_id res chain seq x y z
N CYS A 1 2.13 -0.60 -15.37
CA CYS A 1 0.74 -0.89 -15.01
C CYS A 1 0.52 -0.59 -13.53
N GLY A 2 -0.69 -0.25 -13.14
CA GLY A 2 -1.08 0.01 -11.76
C GLY A 2 -1.56 -1.25 -11.04
N SER A 3 -1.70 -1.17 -9.70
CA SER A 3 -2.22 -2.27 -8.89
C SER A 3 -3.66 -2.66 -9.27
N ALA A 4 -4.49 -1.71 -9.70
CA ALA A 4 -5.84 -2.00 -10.17
C ALA A 4 -5.83 -2.90 -11.40
N ASP A 5 -4.97 -2.63 -12.38
CA ASP A 5 -4.85 -3.42 -13.61
C ASP A 5 -4.43 -4.88 -13.30
N VAL A 6 -3.52 -5.04 -12.34
CA VAL A 6 -3.06 -6.37 -11.88
C VAL A 6 -4.17 -7.15 -11.19
N LEU A 7 -4.94 -6.49 -10.31
CA LEU A 7 -6.08 -7.13 -9.64
C LEU A 7 -7.17 -7.54 -10.62
N GLU A 8 -7.45 -6.71 -11.62
CA GLU A 8 -8.39 -7.02 -12.70
C GLU A 8 -7.92 -8.23 -13.52
N ALA A 9 -6.63 -8.29 -13.88
CA ALA A 9 -6.03 -9.46 -14.54
C ALA A 9 -6.07 -10.74 -13.68
N LEU A 10 -6.16 -10.59 -12.37
CA LEU A 10 -6.39 -11.69 -11.42
C LEU A 10 -7.87 -12.11 -11.29
N GLY A 11 -8.78 -11.41 -11.98
CA GLY A 11 -10.22 -11.67 -11.93
C GLY A 11 -10.95 -11.00 -10.76
N VAL A 12 -10.30 -10.06 -10.07
CA VAL A 12 -10.93 -9.27 -9.00
C VAL A 12 -11.81 -8.20 -9.63
N ASN A 13 -13.08 -8.12 -9.25
CA ASN A 13 -13.92 -6.97 -9.58
C ASN A 13 -13.42 -5.75 -8.79
N ILE A 14 -12.78 -4.81 -9.47
CA ILE A 14 -12.18 -3.63 -8.83
C ILE A 14 -13.19 -2.52 -8.52
N ASP A 15 -14.37 -2.53 -9.14
CA ASP A 15 -15.44 -1.54 -8.92
C ASP A 15 -16.78 -2.20 -8.59
N PRO A 16 -16.89 -2.96 -7.50
CA PRO A 16 -18.10 -3.67 -7.13
C PRO A 16 -19.15 -2.78 -6.43
N GLY A 17 -18.84 -1.50 -6.25
CA GLY A 17 -19.63 -0.54 -5.51
C GLY A 17 -19.43 -0.57 -3.98
N PRO A 18 -19.73 0.54 -3.27
CA PRO A 18 -19.41 0.73 -1.86
C PRO A 18 -19.99 -0.34 -0.93
N ALA A 19 -21.25 -0.75 -1.16
CA ALA A 19 -21.92 -1.75 -0.31
C ALA A 19 -21.23 -3.14 -0.33
N VAL A 20 -20.72 -3.56 -1.50
CA VAL A 20 -19.97 -4.81 -1.63
C VAL A 20 -18.60 -4.69 -0.97
N VAL A 21 -17.93 -3.55 -1.14
CA VAL A 21 -16.63 -3.27 -0.48
C VAL A 21 -16.78 -3.33 1.04
N GLU A 22 -17.82 -2.67 1.60
CA GLU A 22 -18.11 -2.72 3.03
C GLU A 22 -18.38 -4.15 3.51
N LYS A 23 -19.18 -4.90 2.75
CA LYS A 23 -19.43 -6.33 3.05
C LYS A 23 -18.14 -7.14 3.04
N CYS A 24 -17.26 -6.95 2.06
CA CYS A 24 -15.96 -7.62 2.02
C CYS A 24 -15.11 -7.30 3.26
N LEU A 25 -15.02 -6.02 3.65
CA LEU A 25 -14.28 -5.63 4.85
C LEU A 25 -14.82 -6.29 6.12
N ARG A 26 -16.15 -6.39 6.25
CA ARG A 26 -16.81 -6.99 7.40
C ARG A 26 -16.66 -8.51 7.43
N ASP A 27 -16.91 -9.18 6.30
CA ASP A 27 -17.04 -10.64 6.25
C ASP A 27 -15.69 -11.35 6.09
N ILE A 28 -14.76 -10.76 5.33
CA ILE A 28 -13.45 -11.37 5.01
C ILE A 28 -12.25 -10.53 5.48
N GLY A 29 -12.47 -9.30 5.93
CA GLY A 29 -11.42 -8.44 6.51
C GLY A 29 -10.49 -7.77 5.51
N ILE A 30 -10.78 -7.88 4.19
CA ILE A 30 -10.01 -7.24 3.14
C ILE A 30 -10.91 -6.76 2.01
N ALA A 31 -10.61 -5.60 1.44
CA ALA A 31 -11.26 -5.10 0.23
C ALA A 31 -10.32 -4.19 -0.56
N PHE A 32 -10.57 -4.06 -1.85
CA PHE A 32 -9.93 -3.08 -2.70
C PHE A 32 -10.82 -1.84 -2.82
N LEU A 33 -10.29 -0.69 -2.45
CA LEU A 33 -10.99 0.58 -2.55
C LEU A 33 -10.50 1.32 -3.81
N PHE A 34 -11.26 1.18 -4.88
CA PHE A 34 -10.93 1.82 -6.15
C PHE A 34 -11.15 3.34 -6.06
N ALA A 35 -10.06 4.10 -6.03
CA ALA A 35 -10.10 5.53 -5.77
C ALA A 35 -11.11 6.33 -6.63
N PRO A 36 -11.27 6.07 -7.95
CA PRO A 36 -12.28 6.77 -8.76
C PRO A 36 -13.72 6.56 -8.29
N ALA A 37 -14.05 5.40 -7.71
CA ALA A 37 -15.39 5.11 -7.20
C ALA A 37 -15.68 5.85 -5.88
N PHE A 38 -14.66 6.01 -5.04
CA PHE A 38 -14.80 6.63 -3.71
C PHE A 38 -14.55 8.14 -3.68
N HIS A 39 -13.97 8.70 -4.75
CA HIS A 39 -13.66 10.12 -4.86
C HIS A 39 -14.23 10.73 -6.15
N PRO A 40 -15.57 10.81 -6.30
CA PRO A 40 -16.20 11.24 -7.55
C PRO A 40 -15.80 12.66 -7.97
N ALA A 41 -15.50 13.54 -7.03
CA ALA A 41 -15.01 14.90 -7.30
C ALA A 41 -13.67 14.89 -8.08
N MET A 42 -12.88 13.83 -7.94
CA MET A 42 -11.61 13.69 -8.67
C MET A 42 -11.80 13.55 -10.18
N LYS A 43 -12.98 13.13 -10.65
CA LYS A 43 -13.29 13.05 -12.11
C LYS A 43 -13.09 14.40 -12.80
N HIS A 44 -13.36 15.50 -12.13
CA HIS A 44 -13.19 16.84 -12.68
C HIS A 44 -11.72 17.28 -12.76
N ALA A 45 -10.88 16.77 -11.89
CA ALA A 45 -9.44 17.07 -11.87
C ALA A 45 -8.62 16.15 -12.81
N MET A 46 -9.14 14.99 -13.17
CA MET A 46 -8.39 13.97 -13.94
C MET A 46 -7.95 14.44 -15.34
N PRO A 47 -8.79 15.12 -16.16
CA PRO A 47 -8.35 15.62 -17.46
C PRO A 47 -7.17 16.58 -17.34
N VAL A 48 -7.28 17.57 -16.44
CA VAL A 48 -6.22 18.57 -16.20
C VAL A 48 -4.93 17.89 -15.70
N ARG A 49 -5.04 16.89 -14.82
CA ARG A 49 -3.86 16.15 -14.33
C ARG A 49 -3.14 15.38 -15.43
N ARG A 50 -3.91 14.77 -16.37
CA ARG A 50 -3.33 14.08 -17.53
C ARG A 50 -2.61 15.04 -18.46
N GLU A 51 -3.22 16.19 -18.72
CA GLU A 51 -2.66 17.21 -19.60
C GLU A 51 -1.39 17.85 -19.02
N LEU A 52 -1.38 18.14 -17.71
CA LEU A 52 -0.21 18.68 -17.03
C LEU A 52 0.95 17.68 -16.92
N GLY A 53 0.68 16.39 -16.82
CA GLY A 53 1.70 15.34 -16.71
C GLY A 53 2.60 15.43 -15.47
N VAL A 54 2.27 16.32 -14.50
CA VAL A 54 3.07 16.57 -13.31
C VAL A 54 2.42 16.00 -12.04
N ARG A 55 3.23 15.72 -11.04
CA ARG A 55 2.73 15.33 -9.72
C ARG A 55 2.13 16.56 -9.02
N THR A 56 0.95 16.39 -8.47
CA THR A 56 0.19 17.43 -7.78
C THR A 56 -0.18 17.01 -6.36
N VAL A 57 -0.79 17.90 -5.59
CA VAL A 57 -1.33 17.60 -4.26
C VAL A 57 -2.32 16.42 -4.28
N PHE A 58 -2.99 16.18 -5.37
CA PHE A 58 -3.90 15.04 -5.53
C PHE A 58 -3.22 13.67 -5.44
N ASN A 59 -1.91 13.59 -5.66
CA ASN A 59 -1.15 12.36 -5.44
C ASN A 59 -0.98 12.05 -3.95
N LEU A 60 -1.17 13.05 -3.08
CA LEU A 60 -1.03 12.94 -1.64
C LEU A 60 -2.38 12.83 -0.93
N LEU A 61 -3.45 13.36 -1.53
CA LEU A 61 -4.77 13.39 -0.89
C LEU A 61 -5.43 12.01 -0.80
N GLY A 62 -5.23 11.13 -1.77
CA GLY A 62 -5.85 9.80 -1.78
C GLY A 62 -5.59 9.01 -0.48
N PRO A 63 -4.35 8.82 -0.07
CA PRO A 63 -4.03 8.14 1.19
C PRO A 63 -4.56 8.83 2.44
N LEU A 64 -4.79 10.15 2.40
CA LEU A 64 -5.27 10.94 3.53
C LEU A 64 -6.80 10.93 3.68
N THR A 65 -7.52 10.45 2.66
CA THR A 65 -8.99 10.45 2.59
C THR A 65 -9.54 9.03 2.45
N ASN A 66 -8.93 8.06 3.13
CA ASN A 66 -9.35 6.67 3.10
C ASN A 66 -10.78 6.53 3.64
N PRO A 67 -11.77 6.11 2.83
CA PRO A 67 -13.17 6.04 3.23
C PRO A 67 -13.45 4.96 4.28
N ALA A 68 -12.54 3.99 4.45
CA ALA A 68 -12.65 2.97 5.49
C ALA A 68 -12.24 3.47 6.89
N GLY A 69 -11.77 4.73 7.02
CA GLY A 69 -11.36 5.29 8.30
C GLY A 69 -10.21 4.53 8.96
N ALA A 70 -9.27 4.01 8.18
CA ALA A 70 -8.18 3.19 8.68
C ALA A 70 -7.38 3.92 9.77
N THR A 71 -7.26 3.30 10.95
CA THR A 71 -6.50 3.83 12.09
C THR A 71 -5.02 3.46 12.05
N ALA A 72 -4.65 2.52 11.19
CA ALA A 72 -3.27 2.12 10.92
C ALA A 72 -3.03 2.08 9.41
N GLN A 73 -1.91 2.64 8.93
CA GLN A 73 -1.65 2.79 7.49
C GLN A 73 -0.16 2.69 7.17
N VAL A 74 0.13 2.18 5.97
CA VAL A 74 1.45 2.38 5.32
C VAL A 74 1.21 3.25 4.10
N ILE A 75 1.91 4.39 4.03
CA ILE A 75 1.75 5.37 2.95
C ILE A 75 3.10 5.59 2.28
N GLY A 76 3.16 5.27 0.99
CA GLY A 76 4.29 5.62 0.16
C GLY A 76 4.23 7.07 -0.32
N VAL A 77 5.36 7.76 -0.29
CA VAL A 77 5.50 9.12 -0.81
C VAL A 77 6.61 9.19 -1.84
N PHE A 78 6.40 9.98 -2.88
CA PHE A 78 7.35 10.11 -3.99
C PHE A 78 8.63 10.91 -3.62
N SER A 79 8.67 11.52 -2.45
CA SER A 79 9.82 12.30 -1.97
C SER A 79 9.93 12.17 -0.45
N ALA A 80 11.14 11.90 0.03
CA ALA A 80 11.43 11.82 1.46
C ALA A 80 11.09 13.13 2.20
N ALA A 81 11.25 14.28 1.54
CA ALA A 81 10.90 15.59 2.11
C ALA A 81 9.41 15.74 2.45
N MET A 82 8.54 15.01 1.75
CA MET A 82 7.08 15.04 2.01
C MET A 82 6.67 14.16 3.18
N ALA A 83 7.48 13.19 3.56
CA ALA A 83 7.11 12.17 4.55
C ALA A 83 6.73 12.79 5.91
N GLU A 84 7.48 13.77 6.38
CA GLU A 84 7.18 14.42 7.67
C GLU A 84 5.90 15.25 7.62
N THR A 85 5.66 15.97 6.51
CA THR A 85 4.44 16.76 6.32
C THR A 85 3.21 15.86 6.34
N ILE A 86 3.24 14.75 5.59
CA ILE A 86 2.15 13.76 5.56
C ILE A 86 1.95 13.14 6.94
N ALA A 87 3.03 12.77 7.64
CA ALA A 87 2.94 12.24 8.99
C ALA A 87 2.24 13.20 9.96
N ARG A 88 2.56 14.49 9.93
CA ARG A 88 1.91 15.51 10.75
C ARG A 88 0.42 15.69 10.42
N VAL A 89 0.04 15.57 9.14
CA VAL A 89 -1.36 15.57 8.72
C VAL A 89 -2.09 14.35 9.27
N LEU A 90 -1.51 13.16 9.16
CA LEU A 90 -2.10 11.91 9.70
C LEU A 90 -2.33 11.98 11.22
N VAL A 91 -1.39 12.56 11.97
CA VAL A 91 -1.58 12.81 13.42
C VAL A 91 -2.82 13.69 13.65
N ARG A 92 -2.98 14.78 12.89
CA ARG A 92 -4.17 15.67 13.00
C ARG A 92 -5.47 14.99 12.59
N LEU A 93 -5.41 14.00 11.69
CA LEU A 93 -6.54 13.17 11.28
C LEU A 93 -6.86 12.06 12.27
N GLY A 94 -6.10 11.94 13.38
CA GLY A 94 -6.35 10.96 14.42
C GLY A 94 -5.84 9.55 14.14
N THR A 95 -4.92 9.40 13.17
CA THR A 95 -4.33 8.09 12.87
C THR A 95 -3.46 7.64 14.05
N ARG A 96 -3.71 6.42 14.56
CA ARG A 96 -2.99 5.87 15.70
C ARG A 96 -1.59 5.39 15.35
N TYR A 97 -1.49 4.63 14.24
CA TYR A 97 -0.23 4.06 13.79
C TYR A 97 -0.07 4.22 12.29
N SER A 98 1.07 4.77 11.85
CA SER A 98 1.36 4.84 10.42
C SER A 98 2.86 4.82 10.15
N LEU A 99 3.20 4.28 8.99
CA LEU A 99 4.51 4.39 8.39
C LEU A 99 4.38 5.20 7.10
N VAL A 100 5.03 6.35 7.03
CA VAL A 100 5.17 7.13 5.80
C VAL A 100 6.55 6.86 5.25
N VAL A 101 6.62 6.26 4.06
CA VAL A 101 7.86 5.65 3.54
C VAL A 101 8.28 6.21 2.19
N HIS A 102 9.60 6.27 1.98
CA HIS A 102 10.23 6.58 0.70
C HIS A 102 11.52 5.78 0.56
N GLY A 103 11.59 4.89 -0.40
CA GLY A 103 12.73 3.99 -0.57
C GLY A 103 13.45 4.20 -1.90
N SER A 104 14.67 4.77 -1.90
CA SER A 104 15.55 4.83 -3.09
C SER A 104 14.86 5.32 -4.37
N GLY A 105 14.01 6.36 -4.27
CA GLY A 105 13.28 6.93 -5.39
C GLY A 105 11.90 6.30 -5.64
N HIS A 106 11.49 5.33 -4.85
CA HIS A 106 10.18 4.68 -4.90
C HIS A 106 9.33 5.06 -3.68
N ASP A 107 8.02 5.08 -3.86
CA ASP A 107 7.02 5.30 -2.82
C ASP A 107 6.66 3.99 -2.07
N GLU A 108 7.69 3.18 -1.79
CA GLU A 108 7.55 1.85 -1.18
C GLU A 108 8.71 1.53 -0.22
N ILE A 109 8.55 0.48 0.59
CA ILE A 109 9.63 -0.16 1.32
C ILE A 109 10.41 -1.03 0.32
N VAL A 110 11.67 -0.68 0.06
CA VAL A 110 12.46 -1.29 -1.00
C VAL A 110 13.40 -2.38 -0.50
N LEU A 111 13.59 -3.42 -1.34
CA LEU A 111 14.62 -4.44 -1.12
C LEU A 111 15.99 -4.05 -1.71
N SER A 112 16.05 -2.99 -2.50
CA SER A 112 17.27 -2.56 -3.20
C SER A 112 18.16 -1.62 -2.37
N GLY A 113 17.66 -1.11 -1.25
CA GLY A 113 18.39 -0.14 -0.45
C GLY A 113 17.72 0.17 0.88
N THR A 114 18.02 1.34 1.39
CA THR A 114 17.41 1.86 2.61
C THR A 114 16.14 2.63 2.28
N THR A 115 15.12 2.49 3.11
CA THR A 115 13.88 3.23 3.06
C THR A 115 13.85 4.27 4.17
N ASP A 116 13.68 5.54 3.83
CA ASP A 116 13.37 6.59 4.79
C ASP A 116 11.93 6.39 5.27
N CYS A 117 11.74 6.39 6.58
CA CYS A 117 10.46 6.13 7.21
C CYS A 117 10.18 7.19 8.28
N VAL A 118 8.98 7.75 8.25
CA VAL A 118 8.43 8.53 9.36
C VAL A 118 7.33 7.71 9.99
N GLU A 119 7.60 7.23 11.20
CA GLU A 119 6.69 6.43 12.01
C GLU A 119 5.81 7.33 12.86
N ILE A 120 4.52 7.03 12.90
CA ILE A 120 3.55 7.62 13.81
C ILE A 120 3.10 6.52 14.76
N MET A 121 3.14 6.78 16.04
CA MET A 121 2.62 5.90 17.08
C MET A 121 2.00 6.73 18.20
N ASP A 122 0.68 6.64 18.37
CA ASP A 122 -0.10 7.34 19.40
C ASP A 122 0.26 8.84 19.50
N GLY A 123 0.22 9.54 18.35
CA GLY A 123 0.47 10.97 18.22
C GLY A 123 1.97 11.37 18.22
N ARG A 124 2.89 10.43 18.46
CA ARG A 124 4.33 10.67 18.41
C ARG A 124 4.87 10.39 17.02
N VAL A 125 5.71 11.27 16.51
CA VAL A 125 6.35 11.17 15.20
C VAL A 125 7.83 10.88 15.38
N ARG A 126 8.35 9.84 14.73
CA ARG A 126 9.77 9.44 14.77
C ARG A 126 10.29 9.20 13.36
N LYS A 127 11.50 9.67 13.08
CA LYS A 127 12.21 9.34 11.84
C LYS A 127 13.00 8.05 12.05
N ARG A 128 12.92 7.15 11.09
CA ARG A 128 13.64 5.88 11.06
C ARG A 128 14.20 5.62 9.66
N LYS A 129 15.18 4.74 9.59
CA LYS A 129 15.59 4.11 8.35
C LYS A 129 15.30 2.62 8.45
N LEU A 130 14.67 2.08 7.42
CA LEU A 130 14.37 0.65 7.32
C LEU A 130 15.31 0.05 6.28
N ALA A 131 15.84 -1.11 6.58
CA ALA A 131 16.67 -1.89 5.66
C ALA A 131 16.00 -3.25 5.39
N PRO A 132 16.30 -3.92 4.25
CA PRO A 132 15.77 -5.26 3.98
C PRO A 132 16.03 -6.26 5.10
N ALA A 133 17.15 -6.13 5.79
CA ALA A 133 17.53 -7.00 6.91
C ALA A 133 16.56 -6.90 8.11
N ASP A 134 15.91 -5.76 8.32
CA ASP A 134 14.91 -5.58 9.39
C ASP A 134 13.67 -6.47 9.17
N PHE A 135 13.47 -6.93 7.94
CA PHE A 135 12.38 -7.80 7.51
C PHE A 135 12.88 -9.23 7.17
N GLY A 136 14.13 -9.56 7.48
CA GLY A 136 14.72 -10.87 7.17
C GLY A 136 15.07 -11.08 5.69
N PHE A 137 15.10 -10.02 4.89
CA PHE A 137 15.50 -10.08 3.49
C PHE A 137 16.96 -9.68 3.29
N LYS A 138 17.58 -10.24 2.25
CA LYS A 138 18.85 -9.72 1.72
C LYS A 138 18.58 -8.53 0.80
N ARG A 139 19.56 -7.64 0.71
CA ARG A 139 19.51 -6.58 -0.30
C ARG A 139 19.61 -7.18 -1.71
N HIS A 140 18.81 -6.66 -2.63
CA HIS A 140 18.74 -7.09 -4.02
C HIS A 140 19.01 -5.92 -4.96
N ALA A 141 19.51 -6.22 -6.15
CA ALA A 141 19.70 -5.21 -7.20
C ALA A 141 18.32 -4.71 -7.68
N PRO A 142 18.16 -3.38 -7.97
CA PRO A 142 16.89 -2.81 -8.39
C PRO A 142 16.24 -3.50 -9.59
N GLY A 143 17.03 -3.91 -10.58
CA GLY A 143 16.55 -4.59 -11.79
C GLY A 143 15.86 -5.94 -11.55
N LEU A 144 16.12 -6.60 -10.42
CA LEU A 144 15.43 -7.84 -10.06
C LEU A 144 13.99 -7.63 -9.62
N LEU A 145 13.62 -6.39 -9.30
CA LEU A 145 12.28 -6.03 -8.85
C LEU A 145 11.41 -5.48 -9.98
N ALA A 146 11.97 -5.30 -11.17
CA ALA A 146 11.24 -4.78 -12.31
C ALA A 146 10.06 -5.70 -12.66
N GLY A 147 8.87 -5.12 -12.81
CA GLY A 147 7.68 -5.80 -13.30
C GLY A 147 7.69 -5.95 -14.82
N GLY A 148 6.58 -6.43 -15.36
CA GLY A 148 6.25 -6.47 -16.76
C GLY A 148 4.91 -5.77 -17.03
N ASP A 149 4.17 -6.28 -17.97
CA ASP A 149 2.78 -5.89 -18.19
C ASP A 149 1.84 -6.37 -17.07
N LYS A 150 0.55 -6.16 -17.20
CA LYS A 150 -0.40 -6.53 -16.13
C LYS A 150 -0.54 -8.05 -15.98
N GLU A 151 -0.43 -8.79 -17.06
CA GLU A 151 -0.49 -10.25 -17.08
C GLU A 151 0.73 -10.86 -16.40
N ASP A 152 1.93 -10.38 -16.72
CA ASP A 152 3.18 -10.78 -16.09
C ASP A 152 3.16 -10.51 -14.58
N ASN A 153 2.70 -9.33 -14.19
CA ASN A 153 2.63 -8.95 -12.78
C ASN A 153 1.55 -9.73 -12.01
N ALA A 154 0.43 -10.08 -12.66
CA ALA A 154 -0.58 -10.95 -12.07
C ALA A 154 -0.03 -12.36 -11.82
N GLU A 155 0.74 -12.91 -12.76
CA GLU A 155 1.38 -14.21 -12.58
C GLU A 155 2.44 -14.18 -11.46
N ILE A 156 3.26 -13.12 -11.40
CA ILE A 156 4.21 -12.92 -10.31
C ILE A 156 3.46 -12.92 -8.97
N LEU A 157 2.35 -12.19 -8.87
CA LEU A 157 1.58 -12.10 -7.64
C LEU A 157 0.96 -13.45 -7.24
N ARG A 158 0.40 -14.21 -8.20
CA ARG A 158 -0.09 -15.59 -7.93
C ARG A 158 1.02 -16.47 -7.35
N ARG A 159 2.21 -16.45 -7.94
CA ARG A 159 3.36 -17.24 -7.47
C ARG A 159 3.80 -16.82 -6.07
N VAL A 160 3.88 -15.52 -5.81
CA VAL A 160 4.21 -15.01 -4.47
C VAL A 160 3.20 -15.48 -3.43
N LEU A 161 1.91 -15.35 -3.71
CA LEU A 161 0.83 -15.71 -2.78
C LEU A 161 0.70 -17.22 -2.57
N SER A 162 0.93 -18.03 -3.61
CA SER A 162 0.94 -19.50 -3.50
C SER A 162 2.18 -20.05 -2.79
N GLY A 163 3.23 -19.23 -2.60
CA GLY A 163 4.51 -19.68 -2.06
C GLY A 163 5.36 -20.47 -3.07
N ALA A 164 5.00 -20.44 -4.35
CA ALA A 164 5.78 -21.07 -5.40
C ALA A 164 7.14 -20.36 -5.57
N PRO A 165 8.19 -21.08 -6.00
CA PRO A 165 9.47 -20.48 -6.31
C PRO A 165 9.31 -19.37 -7.35
N THR A 166 9.84 -18.20 -7.06
CA THR A 166 9.88 -17.08 -8.01
C THR A 166 11.34 -16.75 -8.31
N SER A 167 11.63 -16.29 -9.51
CA SER A 167 12.92 -15.72 -9.85
C SER A 167 13.19 -14.40 -9.13
N LYS A 168 12.16 -13.83 -8.50
CA LYS A 168 12.20 -12.57 -7.75
C LYS A 168 12.21 -12.83 -6.24
N PRO A 169 12.83 -11.96 -5.44
CA PRO A 169 12.86 -12.12 -3.99
C PRO A 169 11.45 -12.01 -3.41
N SER A 170 10.90 -13.14 -3.00
CA SER A 170 9.53 -13.28 -2.48
C SER A 170 9.46 -14.12 -1.22
N ARG A 171 10.54 -14.20 -0.44
CA ARG A 171 10.52 -14.95 0.83
C ARG A 171 9.65 -14.21 1.84
N ARG A 172 8.74 -14.96 2.46
CA ARG A 172 8.07 -14.49 3.67
C ARG A 172 9.13 -14.17 4.72
N PRO A 173 9.04 -13.03 5.43
CA PRO A 173 9.95 -12.74 6.53
C PRO A 173 9.99 -13.89 7.53
N ALA A 174 11.17 -14.18 8.07
CA ALA A 174 11.27 -15.09 9.20
C ALA A 174 10.39 -14.57 10.35
N GLY A 175 9.48 -15.41 10.87
CA GLY A 175 8.52 -15.01 11.89
C GLY A 175 7.16 -14.51 11.37
N TRP A 176 6.96 -14.41 10.05
CA TRP A 176 5.61 -14.16 9.52
C TRP A 176 4.69 -15.31 9.90
N ARG A 177 3.68 -15.01 10.71
CA ARG A 177 2.61 -15.96 11.04
C ARG A 177 1.40 -15.61 10.16
N LYS A 178 0.77 -16.63 9.60
CA LYS A 178 -0.52 -16.46 8.96
C LYS A 178 -1.47 -15.79 9.98
N PRO A 179 -2.15 -14.69 9.63
CA PRO A 179 -3.15 -14.15 10.55
C PRO A 179 -4.16 -15.26 10.88
N PRO A 180 -4.68 -15.32 12.11
CA PRO A 180 -5.70 -16.28 12.47
C PRO A 180 -6.87 -16.16 11.49
N SER A 181 -7.43 -17.29 11.09
CA SER A 181 -8.65 -17.29 10.28
C SER A 181 -9.74 -16.56 11.08
N THR A 182 -10.67 -15.91 10.38
CA THR A 182 -11.78 -15.17 11.01
C THR A 182 -12.64 -16.06 11.92
N ALA A 183 -12.52 -17.39 11.82
CA ALA A 183 -13.17 -18.36 12.69
C ALA A 183 -12.54 -18.49 14.10
N GLU A 184 -11.34 -17.92 14.32
CA GLU A 184 -10.59 -18.04 15.58
C GLU A 184 -10.49 -16.71 16.35
N ARG A 185 -11.31 -15.73 16.07
CA ARG A 185 -11.37 -14.51 16.90
C ARG A 185 -12.09 -14.88 18.20
N PRO A 186 -11.42 -14.83 19.38
CA PRO A 186 -12.10 -15.09 20.63
C PRO A 186 -13.08 -13.95 20.93
N GLY A 187 -14.37 -14.33 21.04
CA GLY A 187 -15.34 -13.70 21.92
C GLY A 187 -15.77 -12.28 21.63
N GLU A 188 -16.80 -12.11 20.81
CA GLU A 188 -17.87 -11.17 21.14
C GLU A 188 -19.00 -11.98 21.79
N ASN A 189 -19.01 -12.00 23.12
CA ASN A 189 -20.19 -12.22 23.96
C ASN A 189 -20.58 -10.91 24.57
#